data_25d1e803d2016c1585c5fc0b7e5474c7
#
_entry.id   25d1e803d2016c1585c5fc0b7e5474c7
#
_cell.length_a   1.000
_cell.length_b   1.000
_cell.length_c   1.000
_cell.angle_alpha   90.00
_cell.angle_beta   90.00
_cell.angle_gamma   90.00
#
_symmetry.space_group_name_H-M   'P 1'
#
loop_
_entity.id
_entity.type
_entity.pdbx_description
1 polymer ?
#
loop_
_entity_poly.entity_id
_entity_poly.type
_entity_poly.pdbx_seq_one_letter_code
_entity_poly.pdbx_strand_id
1 'polypeptide(L)' 'MKDITWIKKDAGEYESSDGRFYILKTYDRIFGNHWVLFDKTISDYYQQQFHEYSLKECKAKAAVL' A
#
# COMPACT_ATOMS: atom_id res chain seq x y z
N MET A 1 8.99 -0.72 15.28
CA MET A 1 8.12 -1.03 14.14
C MET A 1 6.66 -0.92 14.55
N LYS A 2 5.82 -0.46 13.67
CA LYS A 2 4.39 -0.39 13.92
C LYS A 2 3.73 -1.75 13.69
N ASP A 3 2.83 -2.13 14.58
CA ASP A 3 1.97 -3.28 14.36
C ASP A 3 0.71 -2.78 13.67
N ILE A 4 0.60 -3.08 12.39
CA ILE A 4 -0.53 -2.67 11.58
C ILE A 4 -1.43 -3.86 11.31
N THR A 5 -2.71 -3.73 11.64
CA THR A 5 -3.71 -4.74 11.31
C THR A 5 -4.27 -4.44 9.93
N TRP A 6 -4.18 -5.42 9.04
CA TRP A 6 -4.63 -5.27 7.66
C TRP A 6 -5.95 -5.99 7.44
N ILE A 7 -6.87 -5.32 6.77
CA ILE A 7 -8.18 -5.85 6.42
C ILE A 7 -8.22 -6.05 4.91
N LYS A 8 -8.47 -7.29 4.47
CA LYS A 8 -8.64 -7.58 3.06
C LYS A 8 -10.02 -7.13 2.62
N LYS A 9 -10.07 -6.15 1.72
CA LYS A 9 -11.35 -5.58 1.23
C LYS A 9 -11.88 -6.32 0.02
N ASP A 10 -10.98 -6.77 -0.85
CA ASP A 10 -11.29 -7.52 -2.06
C ASP A 10 -10.01 -8.20 -2.53
N ALA A 11 -10.09 -8.99 -3.59
CA ALA A 11 -8.90 -9.56 -4.20
C ALA A 11 -7.95 -8.43 -4.62
N GLY A 12 -6.73 -8.45 -4.09
CA GLY A 12 -5.74 -7.42 -4.40
C GLY A 12 -5.96 -6.07 -3.74
N GLU A 13 -6.84 -5.98 -2.74
CA GLU A 13 -7.12 -4.73 -2.03
C GLU A 13 -7.06 -4.94 -0.53
N TYR A 14 -6.27 -4.12 0.16
CA TYR A 14 -6.10 -4.17 1.61
C TYR A 14 -6.13 -2.76 2.18
N GLU A 15 -6.65 -2.63 3.39
CA GLU A 15 -6.68 -1.37 4.11
C GLU A 15 -6.24 -1.62 5.55
N SER A 16 -5.47 -0.68 6.12
CA SER A 16 -5.14 -0.76 7.54
C SER A 16 -6.39 -0.46 8.38
N SER A 17 -6.47 -1.10 9.55
CA SER A 17 -7.64 -0.97 10.42
C SER A 17 -7.88 0.46 10.89
N ASP A 18 -6.82 1.29 10.98
CA ASP A 18 -6.93 2.69 11.36
C ASP A 18 -7.26 3.62 10.18
N GLY A 19 -7.37 3.07 8.98
CA GLY A 19 -7.73 3.82 7.78
C GLY A 19 -6.59 4.64 7.17
N ARG A 20 -5.38 4.57 7.72
CA ARG A 20 -4.26 5.37 7.24
C ARG A 20 -3.69 4.86 5.91
N PHE A 21 -3.57 3.54 5.76
CA PHE A 21 -2.92 2.93 4.60
C PHE A 21 -3.90 2.15 3.76
N TYR A 22 -3.66 2.17 2.45
CA TYR A 22 -4.40 1.38 1.49
C TYR A 22 -3.41 0.72 0.53
N ILE A 23 -3.59 -0.57 0.26
CA ILE A 23 -2.72 -1.31 -0.67
C ILE A 23 -3.59 -1.83 -1.81
N LEU A 24 -3.13 -1.60 -3.03
CA LEU A 24 -3.82 -2.02 -4.24
C LEU A 24 -2.87 -2.75 -5.17
N LYS A 25 -3.27 -3.93 -5.64
CA LYS A 25 -2.55 -4.61 -6.71
C LYS A 25 -2.94 -3.98 -8.03
N THR A 26 -1.94 -3.64 -8.85
CA THR A 26 -2.18 -2.96 -10.11
C THR A 26 -1.25 -3.49 -11.20
N TYR A 27 -1.51 -3.06 -12.44
CA TYR A 27 -0.68 -3.39 -13.59
C TYR A 27 -0.24 -2.10 -14.27
N ASP A 28 1.04 -2.06 -14.62
CA ASP A 28 1.63 -0.95 -15.35
C ASP A 28 2.45 -1.50 -16.51
N ARG A 29 2.47 -0.79 -17.64
CA ARG A 29 3.19 -1.25 -18.84
C ARG A 29 4.70 -1.35 -18.63
N ILE A 30 5.23 -0.54 -17.73
CA ILE A 30 6.66 -0.49 -17.44
C ILE A 30 7.02 -1.49 -16.35
N PHE A 31 6.28 -1.46 -15.24
CA PHE A 31 6.56 -2.32 -14.07
C PHE A 31 5.88 -3.69 -14.12
N GLY A 32 4.90 -3.87 -15.01
CA GLY A 32 4.09 -5.08 -15.00
C GLY A 32 3.16 -5.14 -13.79
N ASN A 33 2.87 -6.34 -13.30
CA ASN A 33 2.08 -6.53 -12.09
C ASN A 33 2.89 -6.07 -10.88
N HIS A 34 2.33 -5.16 -10.10
CA HIS A 34 2.98 -4.70 -8.87
C HIS A 34 1.93 -4.24 -7.86
N TRP A 35 2.38 -3.78 -6.70
CA TRP A 35 1.53 -3.33 -5.61
C TRP A 35 1.83 -1.87 -5.32
N VAL A 36 0.80 -1.12 -4.95
CA VAL A 36 0.94 0.30 -4.57
C VAL A 36 0.43 0.48 -3.15
N LEU A 37 1.26 1.08 -2.32
CA LEU A 37 0.87 1.49 -0.97
C LEU A 37 0.52 2.97 -0.99
N PHE A 38 -0.65 3.32 -0.47
CA PHE A 38 -1.07 4.71 -0.30
C PHE A 38 -1.01 5.07 1.18
N ASP A 39 -0.34 6.18 1.50
CA ASP A 39 -0.36 6.76 2.84
C ASP A 39 -1.29 7.96 2.83
N LYS A 40 -2.48 7.80 3.39
CA LYS A 40 -3.53 8.83 3.34
C LYS A 40 -3.22 10.07 4.17
N THR A 41 -2.18 10.02 5.01
CA THR A 41 -1.76 11.20 5.78
C THR A 41 -0.93 12.17 4.95
N ILE A 42 -0.43 11.74 3.80
CA ILE A 42 0.31 12.59 2.89
C ILE A 42 -0.67 13.24 1.93
N SER A 43 -0.73 14.58 1.92
CA SER A 43 -1.71 15.32 1.13
C SER A 43 -1.41 15.35 -0.37
N ASP A 44 -0.14 15.25 -0.77
CA ASP A 44 0.24 15.23 -2.18
C ASP A 44 -0.07 13.86 -2.77
N TYR A 45 -0.94 13.83 -3.79
CA TYR A 45 -1.37 12.58 -4.41
C TYR A 45 -0.22 11.73 -4.92
N TYR A 46 0.78 12.35 -5.54
CA TYR A 46 1.90 11.61 -6.09
C TYR A 46 2.87 11.13 -5.02
N GLN A 47 3.07 11.90 -3.97
CA GLN A 47 3.98 11.53 -2.89
C GLN A 47 3.38 10.51 -1.92
N GLN A 48 2.07 10.36 -1.89
CA GLN A 48 1.43 9.36 -1.04
C GLN A 48 1.51 7.94 -1.58
N GLN A 49 2.00 7.76 -2.81
CA GLN A 49 2.06 6.46 -3.48
C GLN A 49 3.47 5.87 -3.41
N PHE A 50 3.56 4.63 -2.96
CA PHE A 50 4.81 3.88 -2.91
C PHE A 50 4.62 2.59 -3.71
N HIS A 51 5.38 2.46 -4.80
CA HIS A 51 5.29 1.31 -5.70
C HIS A 51 6.25 0.22 -5.24
N GLU A 52 5.72 -0.97 -4.98
CA GLU A 52 6.48 -2.11 -4.51
C GLU A 52 6.16 -3.36 -5.34
N TYR A 53 7.06 -4.34 -5.33
CA TYR A 53 6.89 -5.54 -6.14
C TYR A 53 6.01 -6.60 -5.48
N SER A 54 5.78 -6.52 -4.16
CA SER A 54 5.00 -7.51 -3.45
C SER A 54 4.16 -6.88 -2.34
N LEU A 55 3.12 -7.61 -1.92
CA LEU A 55 2.30 -7.22 -0.79
C LEU A 55 3.14 -7.13 0.49
N LYS A 56 4.07 -8.07 0.67
CA LYS A 56 4.96 -8.09 1.83
C LYS A 56 5.79 -6.82 1.90
N GLU A 57 6.30 -6.35 0.77
CA GLU A 57 7.10 -5.12 0.71
C GLU A 57 6.26 -3.90 1.02
N CYS A 58 5.00 -3.84 0.55
CA CYS A 58 4.08 -2.77 0.90
C CYS A 58 3.84 -2.72 2.41
N LYS A 59 3.59 -3.86 3.04
CA LYS A 59 3.37 -3.92 4.48
C LYS A 59 4.61 -3.50 5.26
N ALA A 60 5.79 -3.93 4.80
CA ALA A 60 7.06 -3.53 5.42
C ALA A 60 7.29 -2.03 5.30
N LYS A 61 6.97 -1.44 4.16
CA LYS A 61 7.09 0.01 3.96
C LYS A 61 6.17 0.78 4.89
N ALA A 62 4.91 0.34 5.03
CA ALA A 62 3.96 0.96 5.93
C ALA A 62 4.45 0.95 7.37
N ALA A 63 5.13 -0.11 7.79
CA ALA A 63 5.62 -0.26 9.16
C ALA A 63 6.72 0.76 9.51
N VAL A 64 7.40 1.34 8.52
CA VAL A 64 8.47 2.32 8.76
C VAL A 64 8.04 3.75 8.43
N LEU A 65 6.82 3.95 7.97
CA LEU A 65 6.24 5.27 7.76
C LEU A 65 5.52 5.73 9.04
#